data_ad4505490f0a65c66caa65a70900347e
#
_entry.id   ad4505490f0a65c66caa65a70900347e
#
_cell.length_a   1.000
_cell.length_b   1.000
_cell.length_c   1.000
_cell.angle_alpha   90.00
_cell.angle_beta   90.00
_cell.angle_gamma   90.00
#
_symmetry.space_group_name_H-M   'P 1'
#
loop_
_entity.id
_entity.type
_entity.pdbx_description
1 polymer ?
#
loop_
_entity_poly.entity_id
_entity_poly.type
_entity_poly.pdbx_seq_one_letter_code
_entity_poly.pdbx_strand_id
1 'polypeptide(L)'
;MSQTVGSFAGKDVRVNGVPTYPGVRYNGHRIEGLLMNSRMIQGVFDDLNPETRSRWDYPDGPWDPDRNTAAFVAAMPAWRAHGLIGFTVGLQGGSPEGYSGTQPWENS
;
A
#
# COMPACT_ATOMS: atom_id res chain seq x y z
N MET A 1 4.99 14.98 -16.00
CA MET A 1 4.90 13.80 -15.09
C MET A 1 5.90 12.76 -15.58
N SER A 2 6.80 12.28 -14.72
CA SER A 2 7.64 11.15 -15.09
C SER A 2 6.77 9.89 -15.07
N GLN A 3 6.69 9.19 -16.20
CA GLN A 3 6.03 7.89 -16.26
C GLN A 3 6.97 6.82 -15.69
N THR A 4 6.48 6.06 -14.72
CA THR A 4 7.16 4.85 -14.26
C THR A 4 6.63 3.67 -15.06
N VAL A 5 7.52 2.94 -15.72
CA VAL A 5 7.18 1.77 -16.52
C VAL A 5 7.64 0.51 -15.80
N GLY A 6 6.67 -0.31 -15.39
CA GLY A 6 6.91 -1.66 -14.90
C GLY A 6 6.95 -2.65 -16.07
N SER A 7 7.85 -3.60 -16.05
CA SER A 7 7.96 -4.63 -17.07
C SER A 7 8.55 -5.92 -16.51
N PHE A 8 8.49 -6.99 -17.28
CA PHE A 8 9.09 -8.28 -16.98
C PHE A 8 10.12 -8.67 -18.03
N ALA A 9 11.22 -9.27 -17.61
CA ALA A 9 12.18 -9.92 -18.47
C ALA A 9 12.48 -11.31 -17.91
N GLY A 10 11.86 -12.34 -18.50
CA GLY A 10 11.83 -13.67 -17.90
C GLY A 10 11.12 -13.66 -16.57
N LYS A 11 11.84 -13.94 -15.49
CA LYS A 11 11.32 -13.91 -14.10
C LYS A 11 11.58 -12.59 -13.37
N ASP A 12 12.34 -11.70 -14.01
CA ASP A 12 12.76 -10.45 -13.35
C ASP A 12 11.72 -9.35 -13.55
N VAL A 13 11.34 -8.72 -12.46
CA VAL A 13 10.60 -7.46 -12.47
C VAL A 13 11.57 -6.31 -12.75
N ARG A 14 11.17 -5.41 -13.62
CA ARG A 14 11.96 -4.22 -13.99
C ARG A 14 11.14 -2.96 -13.82
N VAL A 15 11.81 -1.91 -13.38
CA VAL A 15 11.26 -0.55 -13.31
C VAL A 15 12.10 0.33 -14.23
N ASN A 16 11.48 0.94 -15.23
CA ASN A 16 12.14 1.74 -16.25
C ASN A 16 13.31 0.98 -16.92
N GLY A 17 13.11 -0.31 -17.20
CA GLY A 17 14.09 -1.16 -17.86
C GLY A 17 15.21 -1.71 -16.96
N VAL A 18 15.30 -1.28 -15.71
CA VAL A 18 16.31 -1.74 -14.75
C VAL A 18 15.69 -2.80 -13.83
N PRO A 19 16.36 -3.94 -13.56
CA PRO A 19 15.87 -4.90 -12.57
C PRO A 19 15.64 -4.26 -11.22
N THR A 20 14.62 -4.69 -10.51
CA THR A 20 14.40 -4.28 -9.12
C THR A 20 15.57 -4.77 -8.26
N TYR A 21 15.94 -4.02 -7.23
CA TYR A 21 17.02 -4.34 -6.28
C TYR A 21 18.31 -4.80 -6.99
N PRO A 22 18.88 -4.00 -7.92
CA PRO A 22 20.00 -4.44 -8.74
C PRO A 22 21.21 -4.79 -7.88
N GLY A 23 21.79 -5.97 -8.13
CA GLY A 23 22.96 -6.48 -7.41
C GLY A 23 22.69 -6.97 -5.99
N VAL A 24 21.45 -6.87 -5.47
CA VAL A 24 21.13 -7.26 -4.09
C VAL A 24 21.06 -8.78 -3.94
N ARG A 25 21.72 -9.28 -2.90
CA ARG A 25 21.65 -10.68 -2.46
C ARG A 25 21.40 -10.72 -0.95
N TYR A 26 20.74 -11.76 -0.49
CA TYR A 26 20.50 -12.03 0.92
C TYR A 26 20.73 -13.52 1.21
N ASN A 27 21.57 -13.80 2.18
CA ASN A 27 21.96 -15.18 2.54
C ASN A 27 22.33 -16.05 1.32
N GLY A 28 23.11 -15.50 0.36
CA GLY A 28 23.49 -16.19 -0.86
C GLY A 28 22.40 -16.26 -1.96
N HIS A 29 21.17 -15.86 -1.67
CA HIS A 29 20.09 -15.85 -2.64
C HIS A 29 20.04 -14.53 -3.40
N ARG A 30 19.68 -14.60 -4.68
CA ARG A 30 19.49 -13.44 -5.53
C ARG A 30 18.16 -12.77 -5.19
N ILE A 31 18.21 -11.49 -4.82
CA ILE A 31 17.03 -10.65 -4.58
C ILE A 31 16.73 -9.77 -5.80
N GLU A 32 17.74 -9.43 -6.58
CA GLU A 32 17.57 -8.70 -7.83
C GLU A 32 16.49 -9.33 -8.70
N GLY A 33 15.61 -8.51 -9.26
CA GLY A 33 14.50 -8.95 -10.11
C GLY A 33 13.25 -9.36 -9.34
N LEU A 34 13.28 -9.49 -8.01
CA LEU A 34 12.09 -9.73 -7.21
C LEU A 34 11.32 -8.43 -6.96
N LEU A 35 10.05 -8.54 -6.65
CA LEU A 35 9.25 -7.43 -6.14
C LEU A 35 8.78 -7.76 -4.73
N MET A 36 9.37 -7.10 -3.75
CA MET A 36 8.88 -7.16 -2.38
C MET A 36 7.57 -6.37 -2.32
N ASN A 37 6.51 -7.03 -1.90
CA ASN A 37 5.18 -6.47 -1.88
C ASN A 37 4.66 -6.31 -0.45
N SER A 38 4.04 -5.18 -0.19
CA SER A 38 3.19 -4.97 0.99
C SER A 38 1.75 -4.81 0.53
N ARG A 39 0.82 -5.36 1.30
CA ARG A 39 -0.60 -5.20 1.05
C ARG A 39 -1.13 -4.05 1.90
N MET A 40 -1.60 -3.01 1.24
CA MET A 40 -2.16 -1.82 1.88
C MET A 40 -3.67 -1.84 1.70
N ILE A 41 -4.41 -1.95 2.80
CA ILE A 41 -5.86 -2.13 2.73
C ILE A 41 -6.59 -0.84 3.05
N GLN A 42 -6.06 -0.07 3.97
CA GLN A 42 -6.69 1.14 4.52
C GLN A 42 -5.96 2.42 4.08
N GLY A 43 -5.17 2.32 3.01
CA GLY A 43 -4.40 3.45 2.50
C GLY A 43 -5.27 4.46 1.76
N VAL A 44 -6.23 3.96 0.97
CA VAL A 44 -7.14 4.77 0.16
C VAL A 44 -8.52 4.15 0.27
N PHE A 45 -9.40 4.75 1.07
CA PHE A 45 -10.78 4.30 1.23
C PHE A 45 -11.63 5.38 1.91
N ASP A 46 -12.93 5.23 1.84
CA ASP A 46 -13.88 5.92 2.71
C ASP A 46 -14.86 4.88 3.29
N ASP A 47 -15.39 5.16 4.45
CA ASP A 47 -16.48 4.41 5.05
C ASP A 47 -17.75 5.23 4.94
N LEU A 48 -18.65 4.79 4.07
CA LEU A 48 -19.92 5.48 3.81
C LEU A 48 -21.04 5.04 4.74
N ASN A 49 -20.81 4.04 5.60
CA ASN A 49 -21.81 3.60 6.56
C ASN A 49 -21.79 4.49 7.81
N PRO A 50 -22.89 5.21 8.08
CA PRO A 50 -22.97 6.12 9.23
C PRO A 50 -22.84 5.40 10.59
N GLU A 51 -23.12 4.09 10.65
CA GLU A 51 -23.03 3.31 11.89
C GLU A 51 -21.57 2.92 12.24
N THR A 52 -20.70 2.88 11.25
CA THR A 52 -19.31 2.43 11.44
C THR A 52 -18.28 3.52 11.19
N ARG A 53 -18.64 4.57 10.42
CA ARG A 53 -17.73 5.65 10.05
C ARG A 53 -17.00 6.28 11.23
N SER A 54 -17.67 6.47 12.35
CA SER A 54 -17.08 7.08 13.56
C SER A 54 -16.00 6.22 14.22
N ARG A 55 -15.89 4.93 13.86
CA ARG A 55 -14.81 4.08 14.36
C ARG A 55 -13.44 4.45 13.79
N TRP A 56 -13.42 5.21 12.71
CA TRP A 56 -12.22 5.69 12.06
C TRP A 56 -11.79 7.07 12.52
N ASP A 57 -12.56 7.69 13.44
CA ASP A 57 -12.27 9.04 13.91
C ASP A 57 -10.84 9.16 14.44
N TYR A 58 -10.23 10.27 14.13
CA TYR A 58 -8.92 10.63 14.67
C TYR A 58 -9.03 11.06 16.12
N PRO A 59 -7.97 10.99 16.91
CA PRO A 59 -7.97 11.53 18.27
C PRO A 59 -8.28 13.02 18.36
N ASP A 60 -8.10 13.74 17.27
CA ASP A 60 -8.27 15.18 17.15
C ASP A 60 -9.46 15.61 16.28
N GLY A 61 -10.25 14.67 15.78
CA GLY A 61 -11.43 15.01 14.96
C GLY A 61 -12.06 13.83 14.22
N PRO A 62 -13.13 14.09 13.48
CA PRO A 62 -13.85 13.05 12.76
C PRO A 62 -13.02 12.45 11.64
N TRP A 63 -13.46 11.28 11.16
CA TRP A 63 -12.86 10.63 10.01
C TRP A 63 -12.88 11.53 8.76
N ASP A 64 -11.73 11.62 8.12
CA ASP A 64 -11.51 12.36 6.88
C ASP A 64 -10.70 11.49 5.92
N PRO A 65 -11.33 10.97 4.85
CA PRO A 65 -10.67 10.10 3.87
C PRO A 65 -9.57 10.81 3.07
N ASP A 66 -9.71 12.12 2.84
CA ASP A 66 -8.68 12.89 2.13
C ASP A 66 -7.43 13.05 3.01
N ARG A 67 -7.62 13.32 4.29
CA ARG A 67 -6.52 13.31 5.28
C ARG A 67 -5.83 11.96 5.34
N ASN A 68 -6.59 10.87 5.35
CA ASN A 68 -6.02 9.52 5.35
C ASN A 68 -5.19 9.26 4.10
N THR A 69 -5.75 9.56 2.93
CA THR A 69 -5.05 9.38 1.65
C THR A 69 -3.79 10.26 1.57
N ALA A 70 -3.87 11.50 2.04
CA ALA A 70 -2.71 12.39 2.09
C ALA A 70 -1.59 11.84 2.99
N ALA A 71 -1.93 11.31 4.16
CA ALA A 71 -0.97 10.68 5.07
C ALA A 71 -0.34 9.42 4.44
N PHE A 72 -1.13 8.59 3.76
CA PHE A 72 -0.67 7.42 3.04
C PHE A 72 0.34 7.80 1.95
N VAL A 73 0.03 8.79 1.13
CA VAL A 73 0.93 9.28 0.08
C VAL A 73 2.20 9.89 0.66
N ALA A 74 2.08 10.66 1.74
CA ALA A 74 3.22 11.29 2.40
C ALA A 74 4.22 10.28 2.99
N ALA A 75 3.78 9.08 3.33
CA ALA A 75 4.65 8.02 3.86
C ALA A 75 5.47 7.29 2.77
N MET A 76 5.08 7.38 1.50
CA MET A 76 5.72 6.63 0.40
C MET A 76 7.23 6.90 0.26
N PRO A 77 7.74 8.13 0.38
CA PRO A 77 9.19 8.36 0.31
C PRO A 77 9.98 7.61 1.38
N ALA A 78 9.46 7.54 2.60
CA ALA A 78 10.08 6.80 3.69
C ALA A 78 10.06 5.28 3.40
N TRP A 79 8.96 4.74 2.92
CA TRP A 79 8.88 3.33 2.53
C TRP A 79 9.87 2.98 1.43
N ARG A 80 9.96 3.84 0.41
CA ARG A 80 10.93 3.68 -0.66
C ARG A 80 12.37 3.67 -0.13
N ALA A 81 12.70 4.56 0.79
CA ALA A 81 14.02 4.62 1.41
C ALA A 81 14.37 3.31 2.16
N HIS A 82 13.36 2.58 2.65
CA HIS A 82 13.51 1.27 3.30
C HIS A 82 13.36 0.09 2.32
N GLY A 83 13.32 0.33 1.02
CA GLY A 83 13.31 -0.71 0.00
C GLY A 83 11.93 -1.17 -0.47
N LEU A 84 10.83 -0.57 0.00
CA LEU A 84 9.51 -0.86 -0.53
C LEU A 84 9.28 -0.02 -1.80
N ILE A 85 9.38 -0.65 -2.96
CA ILE A 85 9.27 0.01 -4.27
C ILE A 85 7.96 -0.28 -4.98
N GLY A 86 7.13 -1.15 -4.42
CA GLY A 86 5.81 -1.48 -4.93
C GLY A 86 4.92 -2.01 -3.82
N PHE A 87 3.63 -1.82 -3.97
CA PHE A 87 2.63 -2.35 -3.05
C PHE A 87 1.32 -2.60 -3.79
N THR A 88 0.47 -3.43 -3.20
CA THR A 88 -0.91 -3.60 -3.65
C THR A 88 -1.84 -2.79 -2.75
N VAL A 89 -2.79 -2.10 -3.35
CA VAL A 89 -3.81 -1.33 -2.65
C VAL A 89 -5.13 -2.07 -2.75
N GLY A 90 -5.75 -2.35 -1.60
CA GLY A 90 -7.15 -2.71 -1.56
C GLY A 90 -7.98 -1.43 -1.57
N LEU A 91 -8.87 -1.30 -2.55
CA LEU A 91 -9.78 -0.15 -2.64
C LEU A 91 -11.02 -0.34 -1.79
N GLN A 92 -11.23 -1.55 -1.29
CA GLN A 92 -12.26 -1.85 -0.32
C GLN A 92 -11.66 -1.77 1.09
N GLY A 93 -12.25 -0.98 1.95
CA GLY A 93 -11.85 -0.85 3.35
C GLY A 93 -12.10 -2.14 4.14
N GLY A 94 -11.43 -2.26 5.26
CA GLY A 94 -11.71 -3.25 6.31
C GLY A 94 -12.36 -2.57 7.51
N SER A 95 -12.58 -3.33 8.59
CA SER A 95 -12.94 -2.70 9.86
C SER A 95 -11.72 -2.10 10.55
N PRO A 96 -11.87 -1.13 11.48
CA PRO A 96 -10.76 -0.63 12.28
C PRO A 96 -10.03 -1.71 13.08
N GLU A 97 -10.71 -2.80 13.38
CA GLU A 97 -10.16 -3.97 14.07
C GLU A 97 -9.46 -4.96 13.13
N GLY A 98 -9.39 -4.66 11.84
CA GLY A 98 -8.81 -5.50 10.82
C GLY A 98 -9.81 -6.40 10.10
N TYR A 99 -9.34 -7.51 9.54
CA TYR A 99 -10.20 -8.48 8.89
C TYR A 99 -10.93 -9.32 9.93
N SER A 100 -12.08 -8.87 10.37
CA SER A 100 -12.95 -9.65 11.22
C SER A 100 -14.06 -10.28 10.39
N GLY A 101 -14.25 -11.59 10.51
CA GLY A 101 -15.36 -12.28 9.86
C GLY A 101 -16.73 -11.91 10.43
N THR A 102 -16.78 -11.14 11.50
CA THR A 102 -18.00 -10.69 12.16
C THR A 102 -18.39 -9.25 11.84
N GLN A 103 -17.48 -8.51 11.20
CA GLN A 103 -17.75 -7.14 10.83
C GLN A 103 -18.33 -7.08 9.40
N PRO A 104 -19.43 -6.38 9.20
CA PRO A 104 -19.89 -6.11 7.85
C PRO A 104 -18.82 -5.26 7.13
N TRP A 105 -18.60 -5.57 5.87
CA TRP A 105 -17.72 -4.78 5.02
C TRP A 105 -18.39 -3.48 4.69
N GLU A 106 -17.74 -2.40 5.05
CA GLU A 106 -18.19 -1.08 4.72
C GLU A 106 -17.57 -0.67 3.39
N ASN A 107 -18.41 -0.19 2.51
CA ASN A 107 -17.97 0.14 1.17
C ASN A 107 -17.45 1.56 1.10
N SER A 108 -16.36 1.67 0.50
CA SER A 108 -15.83 2.94 0.00
C SER A 108 -16.50 3.36 -1.30
#